data_14ad04aef86326b0980799905c5c68f1
#
_entry.id   14ad04aef86326b0980799905c5c68f1
#
_cell.length_a   1.000
_cell.length_b   1.000
_cell.length_c   1.000
_cell.angle_alpha   90.00
_cell.angle_beta   90.00
_cell.angle_gamma   90.00
#
_symmetry.space_group_name_H-M   'P 1'
#
loop_
_entity.id
_entity.type
_entity.pdbx_description
1 polymer ?
#
loop_
_entity_poly.entity_id
_entity_poly.type
_entity_poly.pdbx_seq_one_letter_code
_entity_poly.pdbx_strand_id
1 'polypeptide(L)'
;MVLLYADESILPRPGSPEFDAQNAAYGAVYEDFAKRGAFVSGDPLSASGSATSVRVRGGQRQDTAGPAARTAEQIIGYYVLDCRDQQEAATLAATIPCAQVGTVEVRPVVQM
;
A
#
# COMPACT_ATOMS: atom_id res chain seq x y z
N MET A 1 -9.22 5.20 -1.03
CA MET A 1 -8.13 4.19 -1.11
C MET A 1 -6.85 4.77 -0.54
N VAL A 2 -6.12 3.97 0.16
CA VAL A 2 -4.84 4.36 0.77
C VAL A 2 -3.75 3.53 0.10
N LEU A 3 -2.80 4.19 -0.54
CA LEU A 3 -1.71 3.54 -1.27
C LEU A 3 -0.41 3.74 -0.50
N LEU A 4 0.29 2.65 -0.22
CA LEU A 4 1.54 2.66 0.54
C LEU A 4 2.72 2.59 -0.43
N TYR A 5 3.57 3.60 -0.40
CA TYR A 5 4.79 3.69 -1.22
C TYR A 5 6.01 3.66 -0.34
N ALA A 6 6.98 2.83 -0.67
CA ALA A 6 8.26 2.79 0.01
C ALA A 6 9.36 2.32 -0.93
N ASP A 7 10.59 2.69 -0.61
CA ASP A 7 11.76 2.14 -1.26
C ASP A 7 11.93 0.70 -0.75
N GLU A 8 11.81 -0.26 -1.66
CA GLU A 8 11.83 -1.68 -1.30
C GLU A 8 13.18 -2.10 -0.68
N SER A 9 14.25 -1.38 -0.99
CA SER A 9 15.59 -1.71 -0.47
C SER A 9 15.73 -1.50 1.03
N ILE A 10 14.86 -0.67 1.64
CA ILE A 10 14.91 -0.39 3.07
C ILE A 10 13.92 -1.21 3.89
N LEU A 11 13.10 -2.05 3.22
CA LEU A 11 12.10 -2.87 3.92
C LEU A 11 12.80 -4.00 4.68
N PRO A 12 12.29 -4.36 5.88
CA PRO A 12 12.83 -5.48 6.64
C PRO A 12 12.76 -6.79 5.85
N ARG A 13 13.76 -7.63 6.03
CA ARG A 13 13.79 -8.94 5.39
C ARG A 13 12.91 -9.93 6.16
N PRO A 14 12.15 -10.80 5.46
CA PRO A 14 11.40 -11.87 6.12
C PRO A 14 12.30 -12.69 7.05
N GLY A 15 11.78 -12.99 8.25
CA GLY A 15 12.51 -13.74 9.26
C GLY A 15 13.41 -12.91 10.16
N SER A 16 13.56 -11.61 9.91
CA SER A 16 14.32 -10.72 10.79
C SER A 16 13.46 -10.24 11.96
N PRO A 17 14.08 -9.84 13.11
CA PRO A 17 13.32 -9.25 14.22
C PRO A 17 12.58 -7.97 13.80
N GLU A 18 13.18 -7.18 12.90
CA GLU A 18 12.57 -5.96 12.38
C GLU A 18 11.32 -6.26 11.56
N PHE A 19 11.35 -7.34 10.78
CA PHE A 19 10.20 -7.81 10.01
C PHE A 19 9.06 -8.21 10.93
N ASP A 20 9.37 -8.97 12.00
CA ASP A 20 8.37 -9.39 12.97
C ASP A 20 7.76 -8.20 13.71
N ALA A 21 8.59 -7.22 14.09
CA ALA A 21 8.12 -6.00 14.75
C ALA A 21 7.21 -5.18 13.81
N GLN A 22 7.56 -5.09 12.54
CA GLN A 22 6.74 -4.39 11.55
C GLN A 22 5.40 -5.10 11.37
N ASN A 23 5.39 -6.42 11.27
CA ASN A 23 4.15 -7.18 11.15
C ASN A 23 3.25 -6.98 12.38
N ALA A 24 3.81 -6.94 13.57
CA ALA A 24 3.05 -6.67 14.78
C ALA A 24 2.45 -5.26 14.75
N ALA A 25 3.20 -4.27 14.26
CA ALA A 25 2.70 -2.90 14.14
C ALA A 25 1.55 -2.81 13.12
N TYR A 26 1.64 -3.48 11.99
CA TYR A 26 0.55 -3.55 11.02
C TYR A 26 -0.67 -4.28 11.59
N GLY A 27 -0.46 -5.31 12.39
CA GLY A 27 -1.56 -6.00 13.08
C GLY A 27 -2.32 -5.08 14.01
N ALA A 28 -1.61 -4.23 14.76
CA ALA A 28 -2.23 -3.25 15.65
C ALA A 28 -3.02 -2.19 14.87
N VAL A 29 -2.50 -1.75 13.72
CA VAL A 29 -3.21 -0.82 12.82
C VAL A 29 -4.50 -1.46 12.30
N TYR A 30 -4.43 -2.71 11.85
CA TYR A 30 -5.62 -3.43 11.40
C TYR A 30 -6.68 -3.49 12.48
N GLU A 31 -6.29 -3.85 13.71
CA GLU A 31 -7.24 -3.93 14.82
C GLU A 31 -7.89 -2.58 15.12
N ASP A 32 -7.11 -1.50 15.09
CA ASP A 32 -7.63 -0.16 15.32
C ASP A 32 -8.64 0.24 14.23
N PHE A 33 -8.30 0.00 12.97
CA PHE A 33 -9.19 0.33 11.86
C PHE A 33 -10.48 -0.52 11.92
N ALA A 34 -10.37 -1.79 12.29
CA ALA A 34 -11.52 -2.67 12.43
C ALA A 34 -12.43 -2.21 13.55
N LYS A 35 -11.89 -1.83 14.69
CA LYS A 35 -12.66 -1.31 15.82
C LYS A 35 -13.43 -0.04 15.49
N ARG A 36 -12.83 0.81 14.65
CA ARG A 36 -13.47 2.05 14.20
C ARG A 36 -14.52 1.83 13.13
N GLY A 37 -14.62 0.59 12.61
CA GLY A 37 -15.50 0.30 11.47
C GLY A 37 -15.00 0.92 10.16
N ALA A 38 -13.72 1.30 10.11
CA ALA A 38 -13.14 1.94 8.94
C ALA A 38 -12.54 0.97 7.94
N PHE A 39 -12.14 -0.23 8.37
CA PHE A 39 -11.48 -1.20 7.49
C PHE A 39 -12.48 -1.85 6.54
N VAL A 40 -12.25 -1.73 5.24
CA VAL A 40 -13.01 -2.44 4.21
C VAL A 40 -12.17 -3.59 3.65
N SER A 41 -10.97 -3.29 3.18
CA SER A 41 -10.02 -4.28 2.68
C SER A 41 -8.60 -3.71 2.72
N GLY A 42 -7.62 -4.58 2.54
CA GLY A 42 -6.24 -4.17 2.44
C GLY A 42 -5.34 -5.39 2.41
N ASP A 43 -4.27 -5.29 1.62
CA ASP A 43 -3.30 -6.37 1.47
C ASP A 43 -1.90 -5.82 1.24
N PRO A 44 -0.87 -6.51 1.74
CA PRO A 44 0.49 -6.26 1.28
C PRO A 44 0.66 -6.81 -0.13
N LEU A 45 1.56 -6.22 -0.88
CA LEU A 45 1.87 -6.67 -2.24
C LEU A 45 3.24 -7.34 -2.26
N SER A 46 3.42 -8.28 -3.18
CA SER A 46 4.72 -8.85 -3.48
C SER A 46 5.65 -7.79 -4.06
N ALA A 47 6.96 -8.05 -4.05
CA ALA A 47 7.95 -7.12 -4.56
C ALA A 47 7.62 -6.67 -5.99
N SER A 48 7.96 -5.43 -6.32
CA SER A 48 7.64 -4.83 -7.62
C SER A 48 8.17 -5.63 -8.80
N GLY A 49 9.30 -6.34 -8.63
CA GLY A 49 9.85 -7.19 -9.68
C GLY A 49 8.96 -8.36 -10.08
N SER A 50 7.98 -8.73 -9.24
CA SER A 50 7.03 -9.79 -9.55
C SER A 50 5.86 -9.30 -10.41
N ALA A 51 5.76 -8.00 -10.66
CA ALA A 51 4.67 -7.42 -11.41
C ALA A 51 4.78 -7.73 -12.90
N THR A 52 3.65 -7.72 -13.57
CA THR A 52 3.56 -7.73 -15.03
C THR A 52 2.79 -6.49 -15.45
N SER A 53 3.38 -5.69 -16.30
CA SER A 53 2.74 -4.50 -16.86
C SER A 53 2.20 -4.79 -18.24
N VAL A 54 0.93 -4.49 -18.47
CA VAL A 54 0.26 -4.78 -19.73
C VAL A 54 -0.13 -3.48 -20.41
N ARG A 55 0.24 -3.33 -21.67
CA ARG A 55 -0.18 -2.21 -22.51
C ARG A 55 -0.78 -2.72 -23.80
N VAL A 56 -1.76 -1.99 -24.30
CA VAL A 56 -2.31 -2.25 -25.62
C VAL A 56 -2.11 -0.98 -26.46
N ARG A 57 -1.35 -1.09 -27.53
CA ARG A 57 -1.03 0.03 -28.42
C ARG A 57 -1.27 -0.40 -29.86
N GLY A 58 -2.09 0.38 -30.60
CA GLY A 58 -2.42 0.03 -31.98
C GLY A 58 -3.07 -1.33 -32.11
N GLY A 59 -3.87 -1.75 -31.13
CA GLY A 59 -4.49 -3.06 -31.10
C GLY A 59 -3.55 -4.20 -30.68
N GLN A 60 -2.30 -3.91 -30.34
CA GLN A 60 -1.29 -4.91 -29.96
C GLN A 60 -1.10 -4.93 -28.44
N ARG A 61 -1.19 -6.12 -27.86
CA ARG A 61 -0.91 -6.35 -26.44
C ARG A 61 0.60 -6.46 -26.23
N GLN A 62 1.10 -5.75 -25.23
CA GLN A 62 2.51 -5.77 -24.84
C GLN A 62 2.59 -6.02 -23.34
N ASP A 63 3.21 -7.14 -22.96
CA ASP A 63 3.44 -7.49 -21.57
C ASP A 63 4.91 -7.25 -21.24
N THR A 64 5.15 -6.55 -20.13
CA THR A 64 6.51 -6.26 -19.66
C THR A 64 6.64 -6.72 -18.23
N ALA A 65 7.71 -7.43 -17.90
CA ALA A 65 8.02 -7.81 -16.52
C ALA A 65 8.39 -6.57 -15.72
N GLY A 66 7.85 -6.45 -14.52
CA GLY A 66 8.13 -5.35 -13.61
C GLY A 66 7.00 -4.34 -13.51
N PRO A 67 7.18 -3.31 -12.67
CA PRO A 67 6.16 -2.31 -12.41
C PRO A 67 6.00 -1.35 -13.58
N ALA A 68 4.81 -0.71 -13.64
CA ALA A 68 4.52 0.29 -14.67
C ALA A 68 5.41 1.52 -14.53
N ALA A 69 5.69 1.94 -13.30
CA ALA A 69 6.59 3.05 -13.01
C ALA A 69 7.82 2.52 -12.26
N ARG A 70 9.01 2.82 -12.77
CA ARG A 70 10.27 2.37 -12.18
C ARG A 70 10.87 3.49 -11.35
N THR A 71 10.15 3.86 -10.29
CA THR A 71 10.53 4.92 -9.35
C THR A 71 11.19 4.31 -8.11
N ALA A 72 11.89 5.16 -7.34
CA ALA A 72 12.55 4.71 -6.12
C ALA A 72 11.55 4.16 -5.10
N GLU A 73 10.41 4.85 -4.92
CA GLU A 73 9.33 4.34 -4.08
C GLU A 73 8.33 3.57 -4.94
N GLN A 74 8.02 2.35 -4.50
CA GLN A 74 7.08 1.47 -5.17
C GLN A 74 5.88 1.22 -4.26
N ILE A 75 4.74 0.87 -4.85
CA ILE A 75 3.56 0.49 -4.08
C ILE A 75 3.84 -0.85 -3.41
N ILE A 76 3.79 -0.87 -2.07
CA ILE A 76 4.05 -2.06 -1.27
C ILE A 76 2.78 -2.65 -0.65
N GLY A 77 1.67 -1.94 -0.72
CA GLY A 77 0.40 -2.39 -0.17
C GLY A 77 -0.66 -1.33 -0.34
N TYR A 78 -1.87 -1.68 0.09
CA TYR A 78 -3.00 -0.77 0.01
C TYR A 78 -4.00 -1.04 1.12
N TYR A 79 -4.83 -0.03 1.42
CA TYR A 79 -6.05 -0.17 2.22
C TYR A 79 -7.21 0.48 1.49
N VAL A 80 -8.40 -0.08 1.68
CA VAL A 80 -9.64 0.61 1.37
C VAL A 80 -10.31 0.90 2.70
N LEU A 81 -10.50 2.19 3.00
CA LEU A 81 -11.09 2.63 4.26
C LEU A 81 -12.41 3.32 3.99
N ASP A 82 -13.36 3.14 4.92
CA ASP A 82 -14.63 3.86 4.96
C ASP A 82 -14.52 4.94 6.03
N CYS A 83 -14.39 6.19 5.60
CA CYS A 83 -14.21 7.35 6.48
C CYS A 83 -15.22 8.44 6.12
N ARG A 84 -15.49 9.33 7.09
CA ARG A 84 -16.42 10.44 6.90
C ARG A 84 -15.95 11.40 5.81
N ASP A 85 -14.65 11.65 5.77
CA ASP A 85 -14.02 12.59 4.85
C ASP A 85 -12.55 12.21 4.65
N GLN A 86 -11.90 12.94 3.76
CA GLN A 86 -10.50 12.68 3.43
C GLN A 86 -9.58 13.01 4.61
N GLN A 87 -9.93 13.96 5.43
CA GLN A 87 -9.10 14.33 6.58
C GLN A 87 -9.08 13.22 7.62
N GLU A 88 -10.20 12.58 7.89
CA GLU A 88 -10.24 11.42 8.77
C GLU A 88 -9.38 10.29 8.20
N ALA A 89 -9.49 10.02 6.90
CA ALA A 89 -8.68 9.01 6.24
C ALA A 89 -7.19 9.33 6.36
N ALA A 90 -6.80 10.58 6.19
CA ALA A 90 -5.40 11.00 6.34
C ALA A 90 -4.91 10.84 7.78
N THR A 91 -5.75 11.13 8.75
CA THR A 91 -5.41 10.94 10.17
C THR A 91 -5.16 9.45 10.47
N LEU A 92 -6.01 8.57 9.97
CA LEU A 92 -5.82 7.13 10.13
C LEU A 92 -4.59 6.65 9.33
N ALA A 93 -4.39 7.15 8.13
CA ALA A 93 -3.25 6.78 7.29
C ALA A 93 -1.91 7.13 7.96
N ALA A 94 -1.86 8.20 8.73
CA ALA A 94 -0.65 8.62 9.43
C ALA A 94 -0.20 7.60 10.50
N THR A 95 -1.09 6.71 10.93
CA THR A 95 -0.75 5.65 11.90
C THR A 95 -0.16 4.41 11.25
N ILE A 96 -0.20 4.31 9.93
CA ILE A 96 0.35 3.17 9.20
C ILE A 96 1.87 3.25 9.26
N PRO A 97 2.59 2.16 9.61
CA PRO A 97 4.05 2.20 9.74
C PRO A 97 4.77 2.73 8.51
N CYS A 98 4.27 2.47 7.31
CA CYS A 98 4.84 2.97 6.06
C CYS A 98 4.97 4.49 6.02
N ALA A 99 4.09 5.22 6.70
CA ALA A 99 4.12 6.68 6.70
C ALA A 99 5.42 7.26 7.30
N GLN A 100 6.13 6.47 8.12
CA GLN A 100 7.37 6.92 8.75
C GLN A 100 8.61 6.73 7.88
N VAL A 101 8.55 5.84 6.91
CA VAL A 101 9.72 5.49 6.08
C VAL A 101 9.48 5.72 4.60
N GLY A 102 8.24 5.91 4.20
CA GLY A 102 7.84 6.15 2.82
C GLY A 102 6.74 7.18 2.76
N THR A 103 5.83 6.98 1.81
CA THR A 103 4.71 7.89 1.59
C THR A 103 3.41 7.09 1.57
N VAL A 104 2.40 7.60 2.26
CA VAL A 104 1.06 7.03 2.21
C VAL A 104 0.15 8.04 1.51
N GLU A 105 -0.39 7.63 0.37
CA GLU A 105 -1.26 8.48 -0.43
C GLU A 105 -2.71 8.13 -0.16
N VAL A 106 -3.51 9.12 0.18
CA VAL A 106 -4.95 8.97 0.38
C VAL A 106 -5.65 9.52 -0.86
N ARG A 107 -6.41 8.67 -1.54
CA ARG A 107 -7.10 9.06 -2.77
C ARG A 107 -8.57 8.64 -2.68
N PRO A 108 -9.51 9.59 -2.80
CA PRO A 108 -10.93 9.24 -2.80
C PRO A 108 -11.28 8.31 -3.95
N VAL A 109 -12.11 7.32 -3.66
CA VAL A 109 -12.64 6.43 -4.69
C VAL A 109 -13.87 7.08 -5.29
N VAL A 110 -13.94 7.14 -6.61
CA VAL A 110 -15.10 7.72 -7.28
C VAL A 110 -16.30 6.81 -7.09
N GLN A 111 -17.41 7.38 -6.62
CA GLN A 111 -18.67 6.65 -6.51
C GLN A 111 -19.31 6.55 -7.90
N MET A 112 -19.54 5.35 -8.35
CA MET A 112 -20.08 5.07 -9.70
C MET A 112 -21.56 4.71 -9.61
#